data_552ef16e73f158c05bcb0a18efebc676
#
_entry.id   552ef16e73f158c05bcb0a18efebc676
#
_cell.length_a   1.000
_cell.length_b   1.000
_cell.length_c   1.000
_cell.angle_alpha   90.00
_cell.angle_beta   90.00
_cell.angle_gamma   90.00
#
_symmetry.space_group_name_H-M   'P 1'
#
loop_
_entity.id
_entity.type
_entity.pdbx_description
1 polymer ?
#
loop_
_entity_poly.entity_id
_entity_poly.type
_entity_poly.pdbx_seq_one_letter_code
_entity_poly.pdbx_strand_id
1 'polypeptide(L)'
;MRSNAVIVVLLTSLVAASYGFGIYLFAQLVPDMQATLGFDFSYVGAITASGQFGFLISAVLAAWLTPKVGGGLMILGSGIICAIALLLVPLSSNILVIGALLTVLAGTAATVFVPMVDVISRVVDYRFRGMAMGLVSSGTSYGVFVNSLLVPIYSPRGEWRTVWLLVGIISLFIALVVYRKFRDAGLFRREQLSTDSLKADSVALSSVQLFSRGSELMQPWVLTIWSMNFLIGFSTFPFQNYLSSYLRTELGFGVEYTAQIWATIGLVGMFAGLAVGWLSDKAGLRTAMLLVYVCVVLAALIFVVYPHGHWPLVAGVLFATAFYPIFGLIPAYVSKLATSTATAVAIFGIANVMQGTGGMLGNYGAGLLASHSGTFSEVYALIGVVGVILMVLTARLPSVSNSRVSALPIA
;
A
#
# COMPACT_ATOMS: atom_id res chain seq x y z
N MET A 1 14.21 -2.41 -26.32
CA MET A 1 13.32 -3.30 -25.54
C MET A 1 13.97 -3.87 -24.26
N ARG A 2 15.16 -4.47 -24.28
CA ARG A 2 15.80 -5.04 -23.07
C ARG A 2 16.09 -4.00 -21.97
N SER A 3 16.49 -2.77 -22.32
CA SER A 3 16.79 -1.70 -21.35
C SER A 3 15.54 -1.25 -20.58
N ASN A 4 14.38 -1.15 -21.22
CA ASN A 4 13.15 -0.65 -20.61
C ASN A 4 12.57 -1.66 -19.61
N ALA A 5 12.63 -2.97 -19.92
CA ALA A 5 12.23 -4.02 -18.99
C ALA A 5 13.08 -4.01 -17.71
N VAL A 6 14.39 -3.76 -17.82
CA VAL A 6 15.29 -3.63 -16.67
C VAL A 6 14.87 -2.46 -15.77
N ILE A 7 14.48 -1.32 -16.34
CA ILE A 7 14.01 -0.17 -15.55
C ILE A 7 12.72 -0.52 -14.78
N VAL A 8 11.77 -1.21 -15.41
CA VAL A 8 10.54 -1.66 -14.74
C VAL A 8 10.86 -2.60 -13.58
N VAL A 9 11.77 -3.57 -13.77
CA VAL A 9 12.21 -4.47 -12.69
C VAL A 9 12.87 -3.69 -11.55
N LEU A 10 13.69 -2.70 -11.84
CA LEU A 10 14.33 -1.86 -10.83
C LEU A 10 13.32 -1.01 -10.06
N LEU A 11 12.30 -0.46 -10.74
CA LEU A 11 11.20 0.24 -10.09
C LEU A 11 10.41 -0.71 -9.17
N THR A 12 10.12 -1.93 -9.63
CA THR A 12 9.50 -2.99 -8.81
C THR A 12 10.34 -3.29 -7.57
N SER A 13 11.67 -3.38 -7.72
CA SER A 13 12.58 -3.62 -6.60
C SER A 13 12.61 -2.46 -5.60
N LEU A 14 12.50 -1.21 -6.08
CA LEU A 14 12.39 -0.05 -5.18
C LEU A 14 11.06 -0.01 -4.42
N VAL A 15 9.96 -0.45 -5.04
CA VAL A 15 8.68 -0.63 -4.33
C VAL A 15 8.80 -1.75 -3.30
N ALA A 16 9.47 -2.87 -3.63
CA ALA A 16 9.74 -3.92 -2.66
C ALA A 16 10.55 -3.39 -1.45
N ALA A 17 11.55 -2.54 -1.70
CA ALA A 17 12.35 -1.92 -0.65
C ALA A 17 11.53 -0.94 0.21
N SER A 18 10.82 0.00 -0.40
CA SER A 18 10.14 1.07 0.33
C SER A 18 8.85 0.62 1.01
N TYR A 19 8.02 -0.18 0.35
CA TYR A 19 6.79 -0.72 0.94
C TYR A 19 7.06 -2.03 1.70
N GLY A 20 7.65 -3.02 1.03
CA GLY A 20 7.86 -4.34 1.62
C GLY A 20 8.77 -4.30 2.84
N PHE A 21 9.99 -3.75 2.69
CA PHE A 21 10.93 -3.64 3.79
C PHE A 21 10.62 -2.43 4.69
N GLY A 22 10.28 -1.27 4.10
CA GLY A 22 10.11 -0.03 4.85
C GLY A 22 8.83 0.01 5.71
N ILE A 23 7.72 -0.56 5.25
CA ILE A 23 6.44 -0.52 5.97
C ILE A 23 6.13 -1.86 6.64
N TYR A 24 6.22 -2.98 5.88
CA TYR A 24 5.68 -4.26 6.35
C TYR A 24 6.65 -5.11 7.17
N LEU A 25 7.95 -4.80 7.17
CA LEU A 25 8.90 -5.52 8.02
C LEU A 25 8.65 -5.26 9.50
N PHE A 26 8.31 -4.02 9.87
CA PHE A 26 7.95 -3.69 11.26
C PHE A 26 6.81 -4.58 11.76
N ALA A 27 5.72 -4.71 10.98
CA ALA A 27 4.58 -5.56 11.34
C ALA A 27 4.96 -7.03 11.57
N GLN A 28 5.98 -7.54 10.87
CA GLN A 28 6.46 -8.92 11.05
C GLN A 28 7.37 -9.08 12.28
N LEU A 29 8.10 -8.04 12.67
CA LEU A 29 9.08 -8.05 13.76
C LEU A 29 8.58 -7.43 15.07
N VAL A 30 7.34 -6.87 15.12
CA VAL A 30 6.80 -6.26 16.34
C VAL A 30 6.98 -7.14 17.58
N PRO A 31 6.65 -8.45 17.59
CA PRO A 31 6.82 -9.27 18.79
C PRO A 31 8.28 -9.35 19.29
N ASP A 32 9.23 -9.45 18.35
CA ASP A 32 10.67 -9.54 18.69
C ASP A 32 11.20 -8.21 19.21
N MET A 33 10.76 -7.12 18.62
CA MET A 33 11.11 -5.76 19.03
C MET A 33 10.50 -5.44 20.41
N GLN A 34 9.23 -5.83 20.66
CA GLN A 34 8.58 -5.66 21.95
C GLN A 34 9.29 -6.45 23.05
N ALA A 35 9.67 -7.71 22.80
CA ALA A 35 10.40 -8.54 23.76
C ALA A 35 11.74 -7.92 24.15
N THR A 36 12.40 -7.20 23.24
CA THR A 36 13.73 -6.60 23.47
C THR A 36 13.67 -5.18 24.03
N LEU A 37 12.70 -4.37 23.57
CA LEU A 37 12.63 -2.93 23.85
C LEU A 37 11.58 -2.56 24.92
N GLY A 38 10.68 -3.49 25.29
CA GLY A 38 9.74 -3.33 26.39
C GLY A 38 8.59 -2.33 26.16
N PHE A 39 8.17 -2.10 24.91
CA PHE A 39 7.04 -1.22 24.60
C PHE A 39 5.73 -2.00 24.42
N ASP A 40 4.60 -1.34 24.63
CA ASP A 40 3.25 -1.92 24.50
C ASP A 40 2.61 -1.68 23.12
N PHE A 41 1.41 -2.20 22.91
CA PHE A 41 0.69 -2.09 21.63
C PHE A 41 0.20 -0.67 21.33
N SER A 42 0.09 0.22 22.33
CA SER A 42 -0.24 1.63 22.09
C SER A 42 0.87 2.34 21.30
N TYR A 43 2.14 1.99 21.57
CA TYR A 43 3.28 2.45 20.79
C TYR A 43 3.25 1.90 19.36
N VAL A 44 2.86 0.64 19.15
CA VAL A 44 2.69 0.07 17.79
C VAL A 44 1.64 0.87 17.03
N GLY A 45 0.51 1.16 17.67
CA GLY A 45 -0.54 1.99 17.09
C GLY A 45 -0.08 3.41 16.76
N ALA A 46 0.64 4.05 17.69
CA ALA A 46 1.17 5.40 17.48
C ALA A 46 2.20 5.46 16.36
N ILE A 47 3.14 4.50 16.30
CA ILE A 47 4.16 4.41 15.24
C ILE A 47 3.52 4.19 13.88
N THR A 48 2.60 3.23 13.76
CA THR A 48 1.95 2.94 12.49
C THR A 48 1.02 4.08 12.04
N ALA A 49 0.35 4.76 12.98
CA ALA A 49 -0.43 5.96 12.69
C ALA A 49 0.47 7.12 12.23
N SER A 50 1.60 7.37 12.88
CA SER A 50 2.56 8.40 12.45
C SER A 50 3.17 8.06 11.09
N GLY A 51 3.39 6.78 10.79
CA GLY A 51 3.79 6.30 9.48
C GLY A 51 2.78 6.67 8.39
N GLN A 52 1.49 6.45 8.62
CA GLN A 52 0.44 6.85 7.68
C GLN A 52 0.40 8.37 7.48
N PHE A 53 0.56 9.15 8.54
CA PHE A 53 0.65 10.60 8.44
C PHE A 53 1.87 11.04 7.62
N GLY A 54 3.05 10.46 7.89
CA GLY A 54 4.28 10.68 7.13
C GLY A 54 4.12 10.34 5.64
N PHE A 55 3.44 9.23 5.34
CA PHE A 55 3.10 8.83 3.97
C PHE A 55 2.25 9.89 3.27
N LEU A 56 1.18 10.38 3.90
CA LEU A 56 0.28 11.38 3.32
C LEU A 56 1.01 12.70 3.02
N ILE A 57 1.77 13.22 3.98
CA ILE A 57 2.56 14.45 3.79
C ILE A 57 3.55 14.26 2.65
N SER A 58 4.26 13.14 2.65
CA SER A 58 5.28 12.84 1.65
C SER A 58 4.69 12.64 0.25
N ALA A 59 3.47 12.12 0.13
CA ALA A 59 2.76 12.01 -1.15
C ALA A 59 2.45 13.40 -1.73
N VAL A 60 2.00 14.34 -0.90
CA VAL A 60 1.75 15.74 -1.31
C VAL A 60 3.07 16.42 -1.70
N LEU A 61 4.12 16.25 -0.90
CA LEU A 61 5.44 16.78 -1.21
C LEU A 61 6.01 16.21 -2.52
N ALA A 62 5.83 14.90 -2.75
CA ALA A 62 6.26 14.26 -3.99
C ALA A 62 5.52 14.82 -5.21
N ALA A 63 4.21 15.00 -5.12
CA ALA A 63 3.42 15.58 -6.20
C ALA A 63 3.86 17.01 -6.53
N TRP A 64 4.18 17.81 -5.52
CA TRP A 64 4.66 19.19 -5.68
C TRP A 64 6.11 19.29 -6.17
N LEU A 65 6.98 18.37 -5.72
CA LEU A 65 8.42 18.43 -5.98
C LEU A 65 8.82 17.72 -7.28
N THR A 66 8.11 16.67 -7.68
CA THR A 66 8.41 15.87 -8.90
C THR A 66 8.50 16.75 -10.18
N PRO A 67 7.57 17.67 -10.46
CA PRO A 67 7.70 18.53 -11.64
C PRO A 67 8.91 19.48 -11.60
N LYS A 68 9.42 19.79 -10.39
CA LYS A 68 10.55 20.70 -10.18
C LYS A 68 11.90 20.00 -10.28
N VAL A 69 12.01 18.80 -9.72
CA VAL A 69 13.27 18.05 -9.58
C VAL A 69 13.41 16.99 -10.67
N GLY A 70 12.29 16.43 -11.15
CA GLY A 70 12.23 15.33 -12.08
C GLY A 70 12.04 13.96 -11.37
N GLY A 71 11.22 13.09 -11.97
CA GLY A 71 10.83 11.80 -11.37
C GLY A 71 12.01 10.89 -11.07
N GLY A 72 13.01 10.84 -11.96
CA GLY A 72 14.18 9.99 -11.78
C GLY A 72 15.02 10.35 -10.55
N LEU A 73 15.26 11.65 -10.30
CA LEU A 73 16.01 12.11 -9.13
C LEU A 73 15.20 11.93 -7.84
N MET A 74 13.88 12.17 -7.88
CA MET A 74 13.00 11.95 -6.74
C MET A 74 13.01 10.49 -6.31
N ILE A 75 12.85 9.55 -7.24
CA ILE A 75 12.84 8.10 -6.97
C ILE A 75 14.19 7.66 -6.39
N LEU A 76 15.30 8.09 -6.99
CA LEU A 76 16.63 7.72 -6.51
C LEU A 76 16.90 8.29 -5.11
N GLY A 77 16.65 9.59 -4.88
CA GLY A 77 16.84 10.23 -3.58
C GLY A 77 16.01 9.55 -2.48
N SER A 78 14.75 9.24 -2.78
CA SER A 78 13.86 8.51 -1.86
C SER A 78 14.35 7.09 -1.59
N GLY A 79 14.85 6.38 -2.61
CA GLY A 79 15.44 5.05 -2.45
C GLY A 79 16.69 5.06 -1.57
N ILE A 80 17.54 6.08 -1.69
CA ILE A 80 18.72 6.25 -0.82
C ILE A 80 18.30 6.56 0.61
N ILE A 81 17.34 7.48 0.82
CA ILE A 81 16.81 7.80 2.16
C ILE A 81 16.20 6.56 2.79
N CYS A 82 15.43 5.77 2.02
CA CYS A 82 14.89 4.50 2.47
C CYS A 82 15.99 3.55 2.95
N ALA A 83 17.03 3.32 2.14
CA ALA A 83 18.14 2.43 2.49
C ALA A 83 18.87 2.90 3.75
N ILE A 84 19.15 4.19 3.88
CA ILE A 84 19.78 4.78 5.06
C ILE A 84 18.88 4.60 6.30
N ALA A 85 17.60 4.90 6.20
CA ALA A 85 16.68 4.74 7.33
C ALA A 85 16.56 3.28 7.78
N LEU A 86 16.50 2.31 6.84
CA LEU A 86 16.53 0.87 7.14
C LEU A 86 17.81 0.46 7.90
N LEU A 87 18.97 1.01 7.52
CA LEU A 87 20.26 0.74 8.18
C LEU A 87 20.36 1.40 9.56
N LEU A 88 19.64 2.50 9.80
CA LEU A 88 19.66 3.21 11.09
C LEU A 88 18.71 2.59 12.13
N VAL A 89 17.60 1.96 11.72
CA VAL A 89 16.65 1.32 12.64
C VAL A 89 17.33 0.37 13.62
N PRO A 90 18.20 -0.58 13.20
CA PRO A 90 18.82 -1.55 14.12
C PRO A 90 19.86 -0.94 15.08
N LEU A 91 20.32 0.28 14.81
CA LEU A 91 21.33 0.96 15.65
C LEU A 91 20.69 1.65 16.87
N SER A 92 19.38 1.83 16.89
CA SER A 92 18.68 2.46 18.01
C SER A 92 18.03 1.44 18.93
N SER A 93 18.02 1.75 20.22
CA SER A 93 17.19 1.09 21.24
C SER A 93 16.07 2.00 21.76
N ASN A 94 16.02 3.24 21.30
CA ASN A 94 14.96 4.19 21.66
C ASN A 94 13.78 4.05 20.72
N ILE A 95 12.62 3.65 21.24
CA ILE A 95 11.39 3.42 20.46
C ILE A 95 10.90 4.68 19.73
N LEU A 96 11.14 5.88 20.28
CA LEU A 96 10.75 7.12 19.63
C LEU A 96 11.62 7.41 18.39
N VAL A 97 12.93 7.12 18.47
CA VAL A 97 13.84 7.25 17.33
C VAL A 97 13.46 6.22 16.27
N ILE A 98 13.17 4.99 16.65
CA ILE A 98 12.70 3.95 15.73
C ILE A 98 11.38 4.40 15.07
N GLY A 99 10.43 4.92 15.84
CA GLY A 99 9.16 5.43 15.34
C GLY A 99 9.33 6.56 14.31
N ALA A 100 10.25 7.49 14.57
CA ALA A 100 10.60 8.56 13.64
C ALA A 100 11.20 8.01 12.33
N LEU A 101 12.11 7.04 12.42
CA LEU A 101 12.70 6.36 11.25
C LEU A 101 11.63 5.59 10.44
N LEU A 102 10.71 4.90 11.11
CA LEU A 102 9.60 4.20 10.46
C LEU A 102 8.62 5.19 9.77
N THR A 103 8.42 6.37 10.35
CA THR A 103 7.65 7.45 9.72
C THR A 103 8.33 7.96 8.45
N VAL A 104 9.66 8.13 8.48
CA VAL A 104 10.46 8.48 7.30
C VAL A 104 10.37 7.37 6.25
N LEU A 105 10.48 6.09 6.64
CA LEU A 105 10.35 4.95 5.74
C LEU A 105 8.99 4.92 5.03
N ALA A 106 7.90 5.14 5.77
CA ALA A 106 6.57 5.26 5.17
C ALA A 106 6.48 6.45 4.19
N GLY A 107 7.10 7.57 4.51
CA GLY A 107 7.22 8.73 3.62
C GLY A 107 8.00 8.40 2.35
N THR A 108 9.10 7.63 2.44
CA THR A 108 9.87 7.23 1.26
C THR A 108 9.07 6.34 0.32
N ALA A 109 8.14 5.52 0.81
CA ALA A 109 7.27 4.71 -0.02
C ALA A 109 6.40 5.60 -0.94
N ALA A 110 5.81 6.67 -0.41
CA ALA A 110 5.05 7.63 -1.20
C ALA A 110 5.92 8.36 -2.24
N THR A 111 7.10 8.85 -1.81
CA THR A 111 8.01 9.61 -2.68
C THR A 111 8.75 8.75 -3.71
N VAL A 112 8.78 7.44 -3.54
CA VAL A 112 9.18 6.47 -4.58
C VAL A 112 8.04 6.24 -5.57
N PHE A 113 6.82 6.01 -5.09
CA PHE A 113 5.71 5.56 -5.93
C PHE A 113 5.10 6.68 -6.80
N VAL A 114 4.87 7.86 -6.22
CA VAL A 114 4.20 8.98 -6.93
C VAL A 114 4.95 9.37 -8.21
N PRO A 115 6.28 9.55 -8.24
CA PRO A 115 7.00 9.92 -9.45
C PRO A 115 7.17 8.79 -10.48
N MET A 116 6.79 7.53 -10.16
CA MET A 116 6.97 6.41 -11.08
C MET A 116 6.16 6.56 -12.36
N VAL A 117 5.01 7.23 -12.29
CA VAL A 117 4.18 7.53 -13.47
C VAL A 117 4.99 8.34 -14.50
N ASP A 118 5.76 9.35 -14.05
CA ASP A 118 6.64 10.14 -14.92
C ASP A 118 7.71 9.26 -15.58
N VAL A 119 8.43 8.45 -14.80
CA VAL A 119 9.51 7.59 -15.33
C VAL A 119 8.95 6.52 -16.29
N ILE A 120 7.84 5.86 -15.93
CA ILE A 120 7.22 4.83 -16.76
C ILE A 120 6.71 5.44 -18.07
N SER A 121 6.17 6.65 -18.05
CA SER A 121 5.68 7.33 -19.27
C SER A 121 6.79 7.61 -20.28
N ARG A 122 8.05 7.74 -19.82
CA ARG A 122 9.23 7.99 -20.67
C ARG A 122 9.87 6.72 -21.23
N VAL A 123 9.76 5.59 -20.49
CA VAL A 123 10.50 4.36 -20.88
C VAL A 123 9.60 3.26 -21.44
N VAL A 124 8.29 3.33 -21.22
CA VAL A 124 7.33 2.30 -21.60
C VAL A 124 6.32 2.85 -22.61
N ASP A 125 6.15 2.12 -23.72
CA ASP A 125 5.15 2.45 -24.73
C ASP A 125 3.75 2.53 -24.11
N TYR A 126 2.94 3.48 -24.58
CA TYR A 126 1.60 3.77 -24.05
C TYR A 126 0.75 2.51 -23.84
N ARG A 127 0.81 1.57 -24.80
CA ARG A 127 0.08 0.29 -24.76
C ARG A 127 0.39 -0.59 -23.55
N PHE A 128 1.61 -0.51 -23.01
CA PHE A 128 2.11 -1.39 -21.94
C PHE A 128 2.25 -0.69 -20.59
N ARG A 129 1.93 0.61 -20.48
CA ARG A 129 2.08 1.38 -19.22
C ARG A 129 1.28 0.81 -18.08
N GLY A 130 0.02 0.40 -18.33
CA GLY A 130 -0.82 -0.22 -17.30
C GLY A 130 -0.23 -1.52 -16.76
N MET A 131 0.27 -2.38 -17.64
CA MET A 131 0.94 -3.63 -17.25
C MET A 131 2.22 -3.36 -16.46
N ALA A 132 3.02 -2.36 -16.88
CA ALA A 132 4.24 -1.96 -16.17
C ALA A 132 3.92 -1.42 -14.76
N MET A 133 2.89 -0.57 -14.62
CA MET A 133 2.44 -0.08 -13.31
C MET A 133 1.93 -1.20 -12.43
N GLY A 134 1.18 -2.16 -12.98
CA GLY A 134 0.73 -3.35 -12.24
C GLY A 134 1.90 -4.19 -11.72
N LEU A 135 2.93 -4.42 -12.56
CA LEU A 135 4.15 -5.12 -12.15
C LEU A 135 4.91 -4.34 -11.07
N VAL A 136 5.05 -3.04 -11.22
CA VAL A 136 5.71 -2.19 -10.22
C VAL A 136 4.97 -2.23 -8.89
N SER A 137 3.65 -2.14 -8.90
CA SER A 137 2.83 -2.21 -7.68
C SER A 137 2.94 -3.56 -6.97
N SER A 138 3.13 -4.66 -7.70
CA SER A 138 3.36 -5.99 -7.10
C SER A 138 4.68 -6.08 -6.31
N GLY A 139 5.58 -5.09 -6.46
CA GLY A 139 6.80 -4.97 -5.69
C GLY A 139 6.58 -5.07 -4.18
N THR A 140 5.49 -4.51 -3.67
CA THR A 140 5.09 -4.63 -2.25
C THR A 140 5.03 -6.09 -1.82
N SER A 141 4.36 -6.94 -2.60
CA SER A 141 4.21 -8.37 -2.31
C SER A 141 5.53 -9.12 -2.35
N TYR A 142 6.44 -8.77 -3.28
CA TYR A 142 7.79 -9.33 -3.31
C TYR A 142 8.58 -8.99 -2.05
N GLY A 143 8.51 -7.74 -1.58
CA GLY A 143 9.19 -7.33 -0.35
C GLY A 143 8.63 -8.05 0.89
N VAL A 144 7.30 -8.17 1.01
CA VAL A 144 6.65 -8.95 2.08
C VAL A 144 7.09 -10.41 2.04
N PHE A 145 7.17 -11.02 0.87
CA PHE A 145 7.63 -12.39 0.70
C PHE A 145 9.10 -12.56 1.12
N VAL A 146 9.99 -11.65 0.72
CA VAL A 146 11.40 -11.69 1.14
C VAL A 146 11.54 -11.56 2.66
N ASN A 147 10.79 -10.64 3.30
CA ASN A 147 10.77 -10.52 4.75
C ASN A 147 10.39 -11.84 5.42
N SER A 148 9.36 -12.52 4.90
CA SER A 148 8.89 -13.79 5.46
C SER A 148 9.88 -14.95 5.32
N LEU A 149 10.87 -14.84 4.45
CA LEU A 149 11.99 -15.79 4.37
C LEU A 149 13.10 -15.44 5.35
N LEU A 150 13.35 -14.16 5.64
CA LEU A 150 14.41 -13.72 6.53
C LEU A 150 14.01 -13.82 8.00
N VAL A 151 12.78 -13.43 8.35
CA VAL A 151 12.31 -13.40 9.74
C VAL A 151 12.47 -14.74 10.47
N PRO A 152 12.06 -15.91 9.93
CA PRO A 152 12.20 -17.18 10.65
C PRO A 152 13.65 -17.64 10.83
N ILE A 153 14.60 -17.09 10.07
CA ILE A 153 16.02 -17.42 10.19
C ILE A 153 16.65 -16.70 11.40
N TYR A 154 16.30 -15.43 11.59
CA TYR A 154 16.97 -14.55 12.55
C TYR A 154 16.16 -14.30 13.83
N SER A 155 14.82 -14.23 13.75
CA SER A 155 13.95 -13.95 14.89
C SER A 155 14.07 -14.97 16.04
N PRO A 156 14.16 -16.32 15.80
CA PRO A 156 14.33 -17.29 16.89
C PRO A 156 15.64 -17.12 17.67
N ARG A 157 16.63 -16.44 17.07
CA ARG A 157 17.92 -16.13 17.71
C ARG A 157 17.92 -14.79 18.45
N GLY A 158 16.80 -14.05 18.44
CA GLY A 158 16.72 -12.68 18.94
C GLY A 158 17.43 -11.64 18.07
N GLU A 159 17.80 -12.01 16.85
CA GLU A 159 18.59 -11.19 15.92
C GLU A 159 17.72 -10.35 14.97
N TRP A 160 16.62 -9.79 15.43
CA TRP A 160 15.74 -8.97 14.61
C TRP A 160 16.46 -7.76 13.97
N ARG A 161 17.51 -7.25 14.61
CA ARG A 161 18.35 -6.17 14.09
C ARG A 161 19.08 -6.57 12.81
N THR A 162 19.51 -7.83 12.71
CA THR A 162 20.18 -8.37 11.51
C THR A 162 19.25 -8.37 10.31
N VAL A 163 17.95 -8.62 10.49
CA VAL A 163 16.97 -8.55 9.39
C VAL A 163 16.91 -7.14 8.82
N TRP A 164 16.83 -6.10 9.68
CA TRP A 164 16.85 -4.69 9.24
C TRP A 164 18.14 -4.34 8.51
N LEU A 165 19.29 -4.78 9.00
CA LEU A 165 20.58 -4.57 8.33
C LEU A 165 20.61 -5.18 6.94
N LEU A 166 20.19 -6.44 6.79
CA LEU A 166 20.19 -7.14 5.52
C LEU A 166 19.31 -6.47 4.50
N VAL A 167 18.07 -6.13 4.84
CA VAL A 167 17.17 -5.44 3.90
C VAL A 167 17.66 -4.01 3.59
N GLY A 168 18.32 -3.35 4.54
CA GLY A 168 18.97 -2.06 4.33
C GLY A 168 20.12 -2.14 3.31
N ILE A 169 21.00 -3.16 3.43
CA ILE A 169 22.09 -3.42 2.48
C ILE A 169 21.52 -3.75 1.10
N ILE A 170 20.50 -4.62 1.03
CA ILE A 170 19.82 -4.96 -0.23
C ILE A 170 19.24 -3.68 -0.88
N SER A 171 18.58 -2.82 -0.10
CA SER A 171 17.98 -1.58 -0.58
C SER A 171 19.04 -0.60 -1.08
N LEU A 172 20.19 -0.50 -0.41
CA LEU A 172 21.33 0.32 -0.84
C LEU A 172 21.90 -0.20 -2.16
N PHE A 173 22.05 -1.51 -2.31
CA PHE A 173 22.49 -2.13 -3.56
C PHE A 173 21.50 -1.84 -4.71
N ILE A 174 20.19 -1.98 -4.46
CA ILE A 174 19.14 -1.62 -5.43
C ILE A 174 19.29 -0.15 -5.83
N ALA A 175 19.43 0.77 -4.87
CA ALA A 175 19.59 2.20 -5.15
C ALA A 175 20.83 2.49 -6.02
N LEU A 176 21.95 1.80 -5.77
CA LEU A 176 23.18 1.93 -6.56
C LEU A 176 22.99 1.45 -8.00
N VAL A 177 22.30 0.33 -8.21
CA VAL A 177 21.98 -0.19 -9.54
C VAL A 177 21.02 0.75 -10.28
N VAL A 178 20.01 1.26 -9.57
CA VAL A 178 19.07 2.27 -10.10
C VAL A 178 19.82 3.52 -10.52
N TYR A 179 20.73 4.05 -9.70
CA TYR A 179 21.56 5.21 -10.05
C TYR A 179 22.27 5.01 -11.38
N ARG A 180 22.98 3.87 -11.55
CA ARG A 180 23.71 3.57 -12.78
C ARG A 180 22.78 3.50 -13.99
N LYS A 181 21.68 2.74 -13.89
CA LYS A 181 20.74 2.52 -15.00
C LYS A 181 19.94 3.76 -15.37
N PHE A 182 19.52 4.56 -14.38
CA PHE A 182 18.82 5.81 -14.62
C PHE A 182 19.74 6.85 -15.26
N ARG A 183 21.04 6.91 -14.85
CA ARG A 183 22.04 7.75 -15.48
C ARG A 183 22.25 7.34 -16.95
N ASP A 184 22.43 6.05 -17.22
CA ASP A 184 22.65 5.53 -18.57
C ASP A 184 21.42 5.77 -19.47
N ALA A 185 20.22 5.73 -18.92
CA ALA A 185 18.95 6.00 -19.61
C ALA A 185 18.59 7.51 -19.69
N GLY A 186 19.41 8.40 -19.14
CA GLY A 186 19.17 9.85 -19.15
C GLY A 186 17.96 10.31 -18.32
N LEU A 187 17.47 9.48 -17.39
CA LEU A 187 16.26 9.76 -16.61
C LEU A 187 16.44 10.86 -15.54
N PHE A 188 17.66 11.31 -15.32
CA PHE A 188 17.95 12.48 -14.46
C PHE A 188 17.82 13.81 -15.21
N ARG A 189 17.77 13.80 -16.54
CA ARG A 189 17.49 15.01 -17.32
C ARG A 189 16.02 15.40 -17.12
N ARG A 190 15.82 16.65 -16.74
CA ARG A 190 14.50 17.27 -16.75
C ARG A 190 14.07 17.41 -18.21
N GLU A 191 13.11 16.61 -18.64
CA GLU A 191 12.40 16.94 -19.87
C GLU A 191 11.57 18.19 -19.56
N GLN A 192 11.75 19.25 -20.38
CA GLN A 192 10.78 20.35 -20.39
C GLN A 192 9.47 19.73 -20.91
N LEU A 193 8.60 19.30 -19.95
CA LEU A 193 7.23 18.94 -20.28
C LEU A 193 6.67 20.11 -21.11
N SER A 194 6.19 19.80 -22.30
CA SER A 194 5.54 20.80 -23.14
C SER A 194 4.48 21.52 -22.30
N THR A 195 4.37 22.83 -22.45
CA THR A 195 3.49 23.70 -21.65
C THR A 195 2.05 23.20 -21.62
N ASP A 196 1.66 22.34 -22.55
CA ASP A 196 0.33 21.74 -22.65
C ASP A 196 0.10 20.55 -21.71
N SER A 197 1.16 19.73 -21.41
CA SER A 197 1.06 18.67 -20.39
C SER A 197 1.09 19.23 -18.98
N LEU A 198 1.86 20.32 -18.74
CA LEU A 198 1.83 21.03 -17.46
C LEU A 198 0.48 21.70 -17.17
N LYS A 199 -0.25 22.12 -18.20
CA LYS A 199 -1.62 22.63 -18.04
C LYS A 199 -2.61 21.51 -17.67
N ALA A 200 -2.45 20.32 -18.20
CA ALA A 200 -3.29 19.16 -17.83
C ALA A 200 -3.04 18.72 -16.38
N ASP A 201 -1.78 18.71 -15.93
CA ASP A 201 -1.41 18.28 -14.57
C ASP A 201 -1.60 19.39 -13.52
N SER A 202 -1.42 20.68 -13.90
CA SER A 202 -1.69 21.81 -13.01
C SER A 202 -3.20 22.04 -12.80
N VAL A 203 -4.04 21.59 -13.73
CA VAL A 203 -5.50 21.53 -13.56
C VAL A 203 -5.91 20.56 -12.44
N ALA A 204 -5.12 19.52 -12.16
CA ALA A 204 -5.39 18.60 -11.05
C ALA A 204 -5.12 19.22 -9.67
N LEU A 205 -4.32 20.29 -9.58
CA LEU A 205 -3.89 20.91 -8.32
C LEU A 205 -4.46 22.33 -8.08
N SER A 206 -5.20 22.91 -9.02
CA SER A 206 -5.81 24.21 -8.80
C SER A 206 -7.07 24.06 -7.92
N SER A 207 -6.92 24.38 -6.64
CA SER A 207 -8.01 24.49 -5.67
C SER A 207 -9.21 25.32 -6.14
N VAL A 208 -8.99 26.26 -7.05
CA VAL A 208 -10.04 27.12 -7.63
C VAL A 208 -10.98 26.35 -8.57
N GLN A 209 -10.52 25.32 -9.28
CA GLN A 209 -11.40 24.49 -10.12
C GLN A 209 -12.15 23.42 -9.33
N LEU A 210 -11.67 23.01 -8.16
CA LEU A 210 -12.40 22.13 -7.25
C LEU A 210 -13.71 22.78 -6.76
N PHE A 211 -13.68 24.08 -6.47
CA PHE A 211 -14.88 24.81 -6.01
C PHE A 211 -15.94 25.04 -7.11
N SER A 212 -15.53 25.16 -8.37
CA SER A 212 -16.50 25.30 -9.50
C SER A 212 -17.19 23.98 -9.87
N ARG A 213 -16.67 22.83 -9.43
CA ARG A 213 -17.20 21.47 -9.65
C ARG A 213 -17.89 20.88 -8.41
N GLY A 214 -18.21 21.70 -7.43
CA GLY A 214 -18.78 21.26 -6.14
C GLY A 214 -19.98 20.31 -6.26
N SER A 215 -20.82 20.48 -7.30
CA SER A 215 -21.98 19.61 -7.52
C SER A 215 -21.60 18.16 -7.91
N GLU A 216 -20.53 17.95 -8.69
CA GLU A 216 -20.07 16.60 -9.07
C GLU A 216 -19.42 15.87 -7.90
N LEU A 217 -18.62 16.57 -7.09
CA LEU A 217 -17.94 16.00 -5.94
C LEU A 217 -18.89 15.65 -4.78
N MET A 218 -20.06 16.30 -4.74
CA MET A 218 -21.08 16.04 -3.71
C MET A 218 -22.11 14.98 -4.12
N GLN A 219 -21.88 14.27 -5.22
CA GLN A 219 -22.78 13.18 -5.62
C GLN A 219 -22.74 12.03 -4.60
N PRO A 220 -23.88 11.37 -4.32
CA PRO A 220 -23.96 10.31 -3.31
C PRO A 220 -22.96 9.18 -3.51
N TRP A 221 -22.69 8.77 -4.76
CA TRP A 221 -21.72 7.72 -5.05
C TRP A 221 -20.27 8.14 -4.73
N VAL A 222 -19.92 9.42 -4.90
CA VAL A 222 -18.59 9.97 -4.56
C VAL A 222 -18.39 9.94 -3.05
N LEU A 223 -19.38 10.41 -2.29
CA LEU A 223 -19.35 10.37 -0.82
C LEU A 223 -19.25 8.92 -0.31
N THR A 224 -19.95 7.99 -0.98
CA THR A 224 -19.85 6.56 -0.68
C THR A 224 -18.43 6.04 -0.93
N ILE A 225 -17.79 6.38 -2.05
CA ILE A 225 -16.40 5.99 -2.35
C ILE A 225 -15.43 6.56 -1.30
N TRP A 226 -15.58 7.81 -0.89
CA TRP A 226 -14.73 8.40 0.16
C TRP A 226 -14.92 7.70 1.52
N SER A 227 -16.17 7.43 1.91
CA SER A 227 -16.46 6.66 3.12
C SER A 227 -15.90 5.24 3.06
N MET A 228 -16.03 4.57 1.91
CA MET A 228 -15.44 3.24 1.70
C MET A 228 -13.92 3.27 1.82
N ASN A 229 -13.24 4.25 1.20
CA ASN A 229 -11.78 4.34 1.31
C ASN A 229 -11.33 4.59 2.75
N PHE A 230 -12.03 5.45 3.49
CA PHE A 230 -11.79 5.62 4.93
C PHE A 230 -11.89 4.27 5.67
N LEU A 231 -12.98 3.54 5.48
CA LEU A 231 -13.21 2.24 6.11
C LEU A 231 -12.22 1.16 5.67
N ILE A 232 -11.78 1.18 4.41
CA ILE A 232 -10.72 0.30 3.90
C ILE A 232 -9.43 0.54 4.68
N GLY A 233 -8.99 1.81 4.78
CA GLY A 233 -7.80 2.12 5.57
C GLY A 233 -7.96 1.73 7.03
N PHE A 234 -9.10 2.07 7.63
CA PHE A 234 -9.43 1.80 9.02
C PHE A 234 -9.40 0.31 9.38
N SER A 235 -9.73 -0.59 8.45
CA SER A 235 -9.79 -2.04 8.69
C SER A 235 -8.58 -2.81 8.19
N THR A 236 -8.09 -2.52 6.97
CA THR A 236 -7.07 -3.37 6.34
C THR A 236 -5.64 -3.11 6.84
N PHE A 237 -5.33 -1.90 7.26
CA PHE A 237 -3.99 -1.60 7.78
C PHE A 237 -3.76 -2.18 9.19
N PRO A 238 -4.69 -2.08 10.15
CA PRO A 238 -4.56 -2.80 11.41
C PRO A 238 -4.50 -4.31 11.25
N PHE A 239 -5.25 -4.87 10.30
CA PHE A 239 -5.20 -6.31 10.03
C PHE A 239 -3.76 -6.80 9.84
N GLN A 240 -2.97 -6.10 9.04
CA GLN A 240 -1.57 -6.47 8.80
C GLN A 240 -0.65 -6.08 9.95
N ASN A 241 -0.80 -4.87 10.49
CA ASN A 241 0.14 -4.35 11.47
C ASN A 241 0.13 -5.12 12.79
N TYR A 242 -1.00 -5.75 13.14
CA TYR A 242 -1.13 -6.56 14.35
C TYR A 242 -1.11 -8.07 14.10
N LEU A 243 -1.00 -8.52 12.84
CA LEU A 243 -1.06 -9.93 12.49
C LEU A 243 -0.02 -10.79 13.22
N SER A 244 1.26 -10.38 13.19
CA SER A 244 2.32 -11.13 13.87
C SER A 244 2.15 -11.12 15.39
N SER A 245 1.73 -10.00 15.97
CA SER A 245 1.47 -9.89 17.40
C SER A 245 0.32 -10.81 17.82
N TYR A 246 -0.78 -10.80 17.08
CA TYR A 246 -1.91 -11.69 17.34
C TYR A 246 -1.51 -13.17 17.26
N LEU A 247 -0.88 -13.56 16.17
CA LEU A 247 -0.48 -14.95 15.96
C LEU A 247 0.54 -15.46 17.01
N ARG A 248 1.52 -14.64 17.36
CA ARG A 248 2.62 -15.07 18.22
C ARG A 248 2.38 -14.84 19.70
N THR A 249 1.83 -13.68 20.08
CA THR A 249 1.68 -13.32 21.50
C THR A 249 0.36 -13.79 22.09
N GLU A 250 -0.73 -13.81 21.33
CA GLU A 250 -2.04 -14.24 21.84
C GLU A 250 -2.33 -15.71 21.51
N LEU A 251 -2.12 -16.12 20.25
CA LEU A 251 -2.42 -17.49 19.82
C LEU A 251 -1.26 -18.47 20.04
N GLY A 252 -0.06 -18.01 20.41
CA GLY A 252 1.09 -18.84 20.71
C GLY A 252 1.70 -19.57 19.51
N PHE A 253 1.43 -19.14 18.27
CA PHE A 253 2.06 -19.74 17.10
C PHE A 253 3.56 -19.40 17.03
N GLY A 254 4.37 -20.33 16.53
CA GLY A 254 5.79 -20.13 16.31
C GLY A 254 6.07 -19.11 15.19
N VAL A 255 7.33 -18.64 15.18
CA VAL A 255 7.82 -17.68 14.17
C VAL A 255 7.69 -18.25 12.77
N GLU A 256 8.02 -19.54 12.58
CA GLU A 256 8.00 -20.22 11.30
C GLU A 256 6.59 -20.26 10.70
N TYR A 257 5.58 -20.58 11.51
CA TYR A 257 4.19 -20.61 11.04
C TYR A 257 3.67 -19.20 10.73
N THR A 258 3.99 -18.22 11.56
CA THR A 258 3.65 -16.82 11.30
C THR A 258 4.29 -16.34 10.00
N ALA A 259 5.55 -16.69 9.75
CA ALA A 259 6.25 -16.37 8.53
C ALA A 259 5.63 -17.06 7.30
N GLN A 260 5.15 -18.30 7.42
CA GLN A 260 4.39 -18.98 6.35
C GLN A 260 3.11 -18.22 5.97
N ILE A 261 2.40 -17.67 6.95
CA ILE A 261 1.21 -16.84 6.68
C ILE A 261 1.61 -15.58 5.91
N TRP A 262 2.66 -14.88 6.32
CA TRP A 262 3.18 -13.72 5.61
C TRP A 262 3.71 -14.07 4.21
N ALA A 263 4.40 -15.20 4.05
CA ALA A 263 4.83 -15.72 2.75
C ALA A 263 3.63 -15.97 1.83
N THR A 264 2.56 -16.55 2.38
CA THR A 264 1.33 -16.80 1.65
C THR A 264 0.66 -15.48 1.23
N ILE A 265 0.59 -14.49 2.12
CA ILE A 265 0.08 -13.14 1.80
C ILE A 265 0.90 -12.50 0.67
N GLY A 266 2.22 -12.56 0.75
CA GLY A 266 3.10 -12.05 -0.28
C GLY A 266 2.91 -12.78 -1.62
N LEU A 267 2.95 -14.11 -1.61
CA LEU A 267 2.83 -14.93 -2.81
C LEU A 267 1.48 -14.76 -3.51
N VAL A 268 0.38 -14.85 -2.77
CA VAL A 268 -0.97 -14.64 -3.31
C VAL A 268 -1.14 -13.22 -3.81
N GLY A 269 -0.61 -12.23 -3.08
CA GLY A 269 -0.67 -10.82 -3.43
C GLY A 269 -0.01 -10.48 -4.77
N MET A 270 1.02 -11.24 -5.20
CA MET A 270 1.65 -11.06 -6.51
C MET A 270 0.66 -11.28 -7.67
N PHE A 271 -0.32 -12.15 -7.49
CA PHE A 271 -1.25 -12.59 -8.54
C PHE A 271 -2.70 -12.11 -8.31
N ALA A 272 -3.06 -11.77 -7.07
CA ALA A 272 -4.43 -11.41 -6.69
C ALA A 272 -4.98 -10.23 -7.51
N GLY A 273 -4.16 -9.20 -7.76
CA GLY A 273 -4.55 -8.04 -8.57
C GLY A 273 -4.95 -8.43 -9.99
N LEU A 274 -4.21 -9.34 -10.62
CA LEU A 274 -4.51 -9.85 -11.97
C LEU A 274 -5.78 -10.71 -11.99
N ALA A 275 -5.91 -11.61 -11.04
CA ALA A 275 -7.06 -12.53 -10.95
C ALA A 275 -8.37 -11.78 -10.72
N VAL A 276 -8.39 -10.86 -9.74
CA VAL A 276 -9.57 -10.07 -9.42
C VAL A 276 -9.84 -8.99 -10.48
N GLY A 277 -8.80 -8.44 -11.12
CA GLY A 277 -8.93 -7.57 -12.28
C GLY A 277 -9.65 -8.27 -13.44
N TRP A 278 -9.20 -9.48 -13.79
CA TRP A 278 -9.87 -10.30 -14.79
C TRP A 278 -11.33 -10.62 -14.43
N LEU A 279 -11.60 -10.92 -13.15
CA LEU A 279 -12.96 -11.13 -12.67
C LEU A 279 -13.80 -9.85 -12.83
N SER A 280 -13.23 -8.67 -12.53
CA SER A 280 -13.92 -7.38 -12.68
C SER A 280 -14.31 -7.08 -14.10
N ASP A 281 -13.50 -7.52 -15.08
CA ASP A 281 -13.82 -7.35 -16.51
C ASP A 281 -14.96 -8.28 -16.95
N LYS A 282 -15.06 -9.48 -16.37
CA LYS A 282 -16.13 -10.45 -16.72
C LYS A 282 -17.42 -10.25 -15.95
N ALA A 283 -17.34 -10.12 -14.62
CA ALA A 283 -18.50 -10.07 -13.73
C ALA A 283 -18.89 -8.64 -13.30
N GLY A 284 -18.08 -7.66 -13.69
CA GLY A 284 -18.25 -6.25 -13.33
C GLY A 284 -17.54 -5.85 -12.05
N LEU A 285 -17.17 -4.57 -11.96
CA LEU A 285 -16.39 -4.00 -10.84
C LEU A 285 -17.10 -4.16 -9.49
N ARG A 286 -18.41 -3.94 -9.45
CA ARG A 286 -19.18 -4.06 -8.21
C ARG A 286 -19.14 -5.49 -7.66
N THR A 287 -19.26 -6.51 -8.50
CA THR A 287 -19.17 -7.92 -8.10
C THR A 287 -17.79 -8.26 -7.59
N ALA A 288 -16.74 -7.78 -8.28
CA ALA A 288 -15.36 -7.95 -7.83
C ALA A 288 -15.10 -7.30 -6.46
N MET A 289 -15.63 -6.07 -6.23
CA MET A 289 -15.52 -5.39 -4.93
C MET A 289 -16.27 -6.15 -3.83
N LEU A 290 -17.48 -6.67 -4.10
CA LEU A 290 -18.21 -7.48 -3.13
C LEU A 290 -17.42 -8.74 -2.75
N LEU A 291 -16.86 -9.46 -3.72
CA LEU A 291 -16.04 -10.65 -3.45
C LEU A 291 -14.86 -10.31 -2.55
N VAL A 292 -14.16 -9.20 -2.84
CA VAL A 292 -13.02 -8.74 -2.06
C VAL A 292 -13.42 -8.49 -0.60
N TYR A 293 -14.55 -7.81 -0.35
CA TYR A 293 -14.99 -7.54 1.02
C TYR A 293 -15.52 -8.80 1.72
N VAL A 294 -16.13 -9.73 1.00
CA VAL A 294 -16.45 -11.08 1.53
C VAL A 294 -15.18 -11.77 2.03
N CYS A 295 -14.09 -11.71 1.26
CA CYS A 295 -12.80 -12.27 1.68
C CYS A 295 -12.25 -11.60 2.95
N VAL A 296 -12.39 -10.27 3.11
CA VAL A 296 -12.01 -9.58 4.36
C VAL A 296 -12.84 -10.07 5.55
N VAL A 297 -14.16 -10.16 5.38
CA VAL A 297 -15.08 -10.63 6.44
C VAL A 297 -14.76 -12.08 6.84
N LEU A 298 -14.55 -12.96 5.87
CA LEU A 298 -14.21 -14.36 6.16
C LEU A 298 -12.84 -14.49 6.83
N ALA A 299 -11.84 -13.71 6.41
CA ALA A 299 -10.52 -13.69 7.05
C ALA A 299 -10.62 -13.23 8.52
N ALA A 300 -11.37 -12.16 8.77
CA ALA A 300 -11.61 -11.65 10.13
C ALA A 300 -12.39 -12.66 10.97
N LEU A 301 -13.43 -13.30 10.39
CA LEU A 301 -14.25 -14.31 11.06
C LEU A 301 -13.42 -15.53 11.49
N ILE A 302 -12.51 -16.00 10.65
CA ILE A 302 -11.58 -17.09 11.00
C ILE A 302 -10.77 -16.72 12.23
N PHE A 303 -10.22 -15.50 12.28
CA PHE A 303 -9.42 -15.07 13.44
C PHE A 303 -10.24 -14.91 14.73
N VAL A 304 -11.53 -14.59 14.63
CA VAL A 304 -12.40 -14.43 15.81
C VAL A 304 -12.94 -15.77 16.31
N VAL A 305 -13.38 -16.64 15.38
CA VAL A 305 -14.16 -17.84 15.76
C VAL A 305 -13.29 -19.07 15.90
N TYR A 306 -12.34 -19.28 15.00
CA TYR A 306 -11.53 -20.50 14.97
C TYR A 306 -10.12 -20.28 14.43
N PRO A 307 -9.26 -19.57 15.16
CA PRO A 307 -7.90 -19.26 14.71
C PRO A 307 -6.91 -20.41 14.97
N HIS A 308 -7.28 -21.65 14.71
CA HIS A 308 -6.47 -22.84 15.03
C HIS A 308 -6.08 -23.64 13.78
N GLY A 309 -5.05 -24.48 13.92
CA GLY A 309 -4.58 -25.37 12.86
C GLY A 309 -4.14 -24.60 11.61
N HIS A 310 -4.69 -24.97 10.45
CA HIS A 310 -4.37 -24.33 9.17
C HIS A 310 -5.28 -23.12 8.80
N TRP A 311 -6.28 -22.81 9.61
CA TRP A 311 -7.23 -21.73 9.32
C TRP A 311 -6.60 -20.35 9.22
N PRO A 312 -5.59 -19.98 10.02
CA PRO A 312 -4.88 -18.72 9.84
C PRO A 312 -4.18 -18.57 8.47
N LEU A 313 -3.71 -19.67 7.85
CA LEU A 313 -3.20 -19.65 6.48
C LEU A 313 -4.32 -19.33 5.47
N VAL A 314 -5.51 -19.93 5.66
CA VAL A 314 -6.67 -19.63 4.83
C VAL A 314 -7.07 -18.16 4.97
N ALA A 315 -7.05 -17.61 6.19
CA ALA A 315 -7.28 -16.19 6.43
C ALA A 315 -6.25 -15.32 5.71
N GLY A 316 -4.98 -15.72 5.68
CA GLY A 316 -3.92 -15.06 4.93
C GLY A 316 -4.19 -15.03 3.42
N VAL A 317 -4.63 -16.15 2.82
CA VAL A 317 -5.04 -16.24 1.40
C VAL A 317 -6.21 -15.29 1.11
N LEU A 318 -7.25 -15.36 1.93
CA LEU A 318 -8.45 -14.53 1.79
C LEU A 318 -8.09 -13.04 1.89
N PHE A 319 -7.29 -12.66 2.90
CA PHE A 319 -6.86 -11.29 3.08
C PHE A 319 -6.01 -10.79 1.90
N ALA A 320 -5.06 -11.57 1.40
CA ALA A 320 -4.24 -11.20 0.26
C ALA A 320 -5.06 -11.05 -1.03
N THR A 321 -6.06 -11.94 -1.23
CA THR A 321 -7.01 -11.85 -2.36
C THR A 321 -7.87 -10.59 -2.29
N ALA A 322 -8.04 -10.03 -1.09
CA ALA A 322 -8.79 -8.80 -0.88
C ALA A 322 -7.90 -7.56 -0.97
N PHE A 323 -6.83 -7.52 -0.19
CA PHE A 323 -6.06 -6.31 0.07
C PHE A 323 -5.45 -5.68 -1.18
N TYR A 324 -4.71 -6.46 -1.96
CA TYR A 324 -4.00 -5.91 -3.12
C TYR A 324 -4.92 -5.45 -4.26
N PRO A 325 -6.01 -6.18 -4.62
CA PRO A 325 -6.91 -5.73 -5.68
C PRO A 325 -7.71 -4.48 -5.37
N ILE A 326 -7.99 -4.16 -4.11
CA ILE A 326 -8.73 -2.96 -3.71
C ILE A 326 -8.10 -1.70 -4.31
N PHE A 327 -6.77 -1.61 -4.32
CA PHE A 327 -6.03 -0.47 -4.86
C PHE A 327 -6.19 -0.29 -6.39
N GLY A 328 -6.63 -1.32 -7.10
CA GLY A 328 -6.97 -1.25 -8.52
C GLY A 328 -8.46 -1.06 -8.80
N LEU A 329 -9.33 -1.70 -8.01
CA LEU A 329 -10.78 -1.68 -8.22
C LEU A 329 -11.40 -0.30 -7.99
N ILE A 330 -11.00 0.40 -6.94
CA ILE A 330 -11.53 1.73 -6.62
C ILE A 330 -11.22 2.75 -7.72
N PRO A 331 -9.97 2.97 -8.15
CA PRO A 331 -9.68 3.90 -9.24
C PRO A 331 -10.33 3.47 -10.56
N ALA A 332 -10.43 2.17 -10.84
CA ALA A 332 -11.13 1.66 -12.01
C ALA A 332 -12.64 2.00 -11.97
N TYR A 333 -13.27 1.89 -10.80
CA TYR A 333 -14.67 2.27 -10.61
C TYR A 333 -14.87 3.78 -10.80
N VAL A 334 -14.05 4.59 -10.15
CA VAL A 334 -14.09 6.05 -10.25
C VAL A 334 -13.89 6.52 -11.70
N SER A 335 -12.92 5.94 -12.42
CA SER A 335 -12.64 6.31 -13.81
C SER A 335 -13.80 6.03 -14.78
N LYS A 336 -14.64 5.04 -14.49
CA LYS A 336 -15.80 4.69 -15.32
C LYS A 336 -17.03 5.58 -15.06
N LEU A 337 -17.13 6.19 -13.88
CA LEU A 337 -18.29 7.02 -13.50
C LEU A 337 -18.01 8.52 -13.59
N ALA A 338 -16.79 8.94 -13.41
CA ALA A 338 -16.43 10.35 -13.49
C ALA A 338 -16.68 10.92 -14.90
N THR A 339 -17.15 12.14 -14.96
CA THR A 339 -17.48 12.83 -16.21
C THR A 339 -16.24 13.27 -16.99
N SER A 340 -15.09 13.42 -16.30
CA SER A 340 -13.82 13.80 -16.90
C SER A 340 -12.64 13.16 -16.15
N THR A 341 -11.50 13.04 -16.83
CA THR A 341 -10.24 12.57 -16.21
C THR A 341 -9.84 13.43 -15.01
N ALA A 342 -10.02 14.75 -15.10
CA ALA A 342 -9.70 15.66 -14.00
C ALA A 342 -10.60 15.43 -12.77
N THR A 343 -11.91 15.17 -13.00
CA THR A 343 -12.85 14.80 -11.92
C THR A 343 -12.46 13.45 -11.30
N ALA A 344 -12.11 12.45 -12.13
CA ALA A 344 -11.64 11.15 -11.62
C ALA A 344 -10.41 11.28 -10.73
N VAL A 345 -9.41 12.06 -11.15
CA VAL A 345 -8.19 12.33 -10.37
C VAL A 345 -8.51 13.03 -9.05
N ALA A 346 -9.39 14.02 -9.05
CA ALA A 346 -9.80 14.74 -7.84
C ALA A 346 -10.51 13.81 -6.84
N ILE A 347 -11.50 13.03 -7.32
CA ILE A 347 -12.25 12.07 -6.49
C ILE A 347 -11.28 11.04 -5.89
N PHE A 348 -10.39 10.48 -6.70
CA PHE A 348 -9.44 9.46 -6.25
C PHE A 348 -8.36 10.04 -5.32
N GLY A 349 -7.92 11.28 -5.56
CA GLY A 349 -6.99 11.99 -4.67
C GLY A 349 -7.56 12.13 -3.25
N ILE A 350 -8.82 12.59 -3.13
CA ILE A 350 -9.50 12.69 -1.83
C ILE A 350 -9.72 11.29 -1.23
N ALA A 351 -10.08 10.30 -2.05
CA ALA A 351 -10.25 8.92 -1.60
C ALA A 351 -8.97 8.36 -0.95
N ASN A 352 -7.78 8.65 -1.51
CA ASN A 352 -6.50 8.24 -0.92
C ASN A 352 -6.23 8.96 0.42
N VAL A 353 -6.57 10.24 0.54
CA VAL A 353 -6.47 10.96 1.82
C VAL A 353 -7.40 10.34 2.86
N MET A 354 -8.63 10.02 2.49
CA MET A 354 -9.59 9.32 3.36
C MET A 354 -9.05 7.95 3.79
N GLN A 355 -8.46 7.19 2.89
CA GLN A 355 -7.86 5.89 3.20
C GLN A 355 -6.68 6.02 4.17
N GLY A 356 -5.79 6.97 3.95
CA GLY A 356 -4.67 7.23 4.86
C GLY A 356 -5.15 7.69 6.24
N THR A 357 -6.15 8.57 6.29
CA THR A 357 -6.76 9.02 7.56
C THR A 357 -7.45 7.88 8.29
N GLY A 358 -8.20 7.04 7.56
CA GLY A 358 -8.79 5.82 8.10
C GLY A 358 -7.74 4.88 8.67
N GLY A 359 -6.64 4.66 7.92
CA GLY A 359 -5.52 3.83 8.36
C GLY A 359 -4.81 4.37 9.62
N MET A 360 -4.63 5.68 9.70
CA MET A 360 -4.08 6.33 10.89
C MET A 360 -4.96 6.08 12.12
N LEU A 361 -6.26 6.36 12.01
CA LEU A 361 -7.20 6.18 13.11
C LEU A 361 -7.43 4.71 13.44
N GLY A 362 -7.47 3.83 12.42
CA GLY A 362 -7.62 2.40 12.59
C GLY A 362 -6.43 1.77 13.33
N ASN A 363 -5.21 2.08 12.91
CA ASN A 363 -4.01 1.59 13.58
C ASN A 363 -3.90 2.08 15.03
N TYR A 364 -4.13 3.36 15.26
CA TYR A 364 -4.09 3.93 16.61
C TYR A 364 -5.18 3.34 17.51
N GLY A 365 -6.42 3.29 16.99
CA GLY A 365 -7.55 2.72 17.72
C GLY A 365 -7.37 1.22 18.01
N ALA A 366 -6.85 0.44 17.06
CA ALA A 366 -6.54 -0.97 17.27
C ALA A 366 -5.46 -1.18 18.34
N GLY A 367 -4.42 -0.33 18.37
CA GLY A 367 -3.39 -0.37 19.39
C GLY A 367 -3.93 -0.07 20.79
N LEU A 368 -4.79 0.96 20.92
CA LEU A 368 -5.45 1.28 22.17
C LEU A 368 -6.40 0.16 22.61
N LEU A 369 -7.19 -0.38 21.68
CA LEU A 369 -8.13 -1.47 21.97
C LEU A 369 -7.38 -2.70 22.47
N ALA A 370 -6.34 -3.13 21.77
CA ALA A 370 -5.53 -4.27 22.16
C ALA A 370 -4.79 -4.07 23.49
N SER A 371 -4.30 -2.85 23.76
CA SER A 371 -3.66 -2.53 25.06
C SER A 371 -4.65 -2.51 26.21
N HIS A 372 -5.90 -2.12 25.97
CA HIS A 372 -6.92 -2.02 27.02
C HIS A 372 -7.62 -3.35 27.28
N SER A 373 -8.00 -4.09 26.23
CA SER A 373 -8.70 -5.38 26.35
C SER A 373 -7.75 -6.56 26.59
N GLY A 374 -6.47 -6.42 26.27
CA GLY A 374 -5.49 -7.51 26.32
C GLY A 374 -5.67 -8.56 25.22
N THR A 375 -6.54 -8.32 24.23
CA THR A 375 -6.84 -9.26 23.14
C THR A 375 -6.93 -8.57 21.79
N PHE A 376 -6.46 -9.25 20.73
CA PHE A 376 -6.64 -8.82 19.35
C PHE A 376 -7.93 -9.32 18.71
N SER A 377 -8.61 -10.28 19.32
CA SER A 377 -9.88 -10.81 18.81
C SER A 377 -10.90 -9.71 18.59
N GLU A 378 -10.98 -8.70 19.48
CA GLU A 378 -11.86 -7.55 19.34
C GLU A 378 -11.48 -6.66 18.14
N VAL A 379 -10.18 -6.51 17.87
CA VAL A 379 -9.69 -5.77 16.69
C VAL A 379 -10.15 -6.48 15.42
N TYR A 380 -10.00 -7.81 15.32
CA TYR A 380 -10.45 -8.57 14.16
C TYR A 380 -11.97 -8.62 14.05
N ALA A 381 -12.69 -8.67 15.15
CA ALA A 381 -14.15 -8.54 15.15
C ALA A 381 -14.60 -7.20 14.56
N LEU A 382 -13.98 -6.10 14.98
CA LEU A 382 -14.23 -4.77 14.43
C LEU A 382 -13.93 -4.70 12.92
N ILE A 383 -12.83 -5.30 12.47
CA ILE A 383 -12.49 -5.40 11.05
C ILE A 383 -13.58 -6.16 10.28
N GLY A 384 -14.09 -7.26 10.84
CA GLY A 384 -15.19 -8.01 10.25
C GLY A 384 -16.47 -7.18 10.11
N VAL A 385 -16.85 -6.44 11.15
CA VAL A 385 -18.01 -5.52 11.10
C VAL A 385 -17.83 -4.45 10.03
N VAL A 386 -16.65 -3.83 9.96
CA VAL A 386 -16.33 -2.84 8.90
C VAL A 386 -16.41 -3.48 7.52
N GLY A 387 -15.92 -4.71 7.36
CA GLY A 387 -16.05 -5.47 6.11
C GLY A 387 -17.50 -5.65 5.67
N VAL A 388 -18.42 -5.97 6.59
CA VAL A 388 -19.86 -6.05 6.31
C VAL A 388 -20.42 -4.68 5.89
N ILE A 389 -20.03 -3.60 6.56
CA ILE A 389 -20.43 -2.24 6.16
C ILE A 389 -19.95 -1.93 4.74
N LEU A 390 -18.71 -2.28 4.40
CA LEU A 390 -18.16 -2.12 3.04
C LEU A 390 -18.95 -2.91 1.99
N MET A 391 -19.41 -4.12 2.31
CA MET A 391 -20.31 -4.88 1.43
C MET A 391 -21.64 -4.17 1.20
N VAL A 392 -22.26 -3.63 2.26
CA VAL A 392 -23.52 -2.89 2.17
C VAL A 392 -23.34 -1.61 1.34
N LEU A 393 -22.27 -0.85 1.57
CA LEU A 393 -21.97 0.35 0.79
C LEU A 393 -21.73 0.00 -0.68
N THR A 394 -20.98 -1.06 -0.97
CA THR A 394 -20.77 -1.56 -2.34
C THR A 394 -22.07 -1.96 -3.00
N ALA A 395 -22.98 -2.62 -2.26
CA ALA A 395 -24.28 -3.00 -2.78
C ALA A 395 -25.17 -1.80 -3.16
N ARG A 396 -24.94 -0.63 -2.59
CA ARG A 396 -25.65 0.64 -2.90
C ARG A 396 -25.01 1.44 -4.04
N LEU A 397 -23.78 1.11 -4.45
CA LEU A 397 -23.12 1.80 -5.55
C LEU A 397 -23.86 1.57 -6.88
N PRO A 398 -23.92 2.57 -7.77
CA PRO A 398 -24.46 2.40 -9.13
C PRO A 398 -23.78 1.24 -9.88
N SER A 399 -24.57 0.45 -10.61
CA SER A 399 -24.01 -0.56 -11.50
C SER A 399 -23.36 0.12 -12.70
N VAL A 400 -22.09 -0.18 -12.97
CA VAL A 400 -21.37 0.30 -14.15
C VAL A 400 -21.63 -0.71 -15.27
N SER A 401 -22.54 -0.37 -16.20
CA SER A 401 -22.77 -1.18 -17.39
C SER A 401 -21.58 -1.06 -18.36
N ASN A 402 -21.13 -2.18 -18.90
CA ASN A 402 -20.06 -2.23 -19.94
C ASN A 402 -20.49 -1.60 -21.28
N SER A 403 -21.74 -1.12 -21.41
CA SER A 403 -22.31 -0.61 -22.64
C SER A 403 -21.82 0.79 -23.08
N ARG A 404 -21.04 1.51 -22.25
CA ARG A 404 -20.50 2.84 -22.67
C ARG A 404 -19.20 2.76 -23.49
N VAL A 405 -18.59 1.58 -23.65
CA VAL A 405 -17.37 1.45 -24.47
C VAL A 405 -17.65 1.39 -25.98
N SER A 406 -18.90 1.16 -26.38
CA SER A 406 -19.29 1.05 -27.80
C SER A 406 -19.73 2.37 -28.47
N ALA A 407 -19.66 3.51 -27.76
CA ALA A 407 -20.19 4.78 -28.26
C ALA A 407 -19.12 5.89 -28.47
N LEU A 408 -17.85 5.54 -28.56
CA LEU A 408 -16.86 6.48 -29.09
C LEU A 408 -16.70 6.25 -30.59
N PRO A 409 -17.05 7.18 -31.46
CA PRO A 409 -16.74 7.07 -32.89
C PRO A 409 -15.23 7.08 -33.05
N ILE A 410 -14.73 6.06 -33.75
CA ILE A 410 -13.35 6.00 -34.23
C ILE A 410 -13.20 7.15 -35.23
N ALA A 411 -12.50 8.20 -34.84
CA ALA A 411 -12.03 9.25 -35.71
C ALA A 411 -10.51 9.34 -35.66
#